data_5d4656e9edba67e21dea0f29c58b9af0
#
_entry.id   5d4656e9edba67e21dea0f29c58b9af0
#
_cell.length_a   1.000
_cell.length_b   1.000
_cell.length_c   1.000
_cell.angle_alpha   90.00
_cell.angle_beta   90.00
_cell.angle_gamma   90.00
#
_symmetry.space_group_name_H-M   'P 1'
#
loop_
_entity.id
_entity.type
_entity.pdbx_description
1 polymer ?
#
loop_
_entity_poly.entity_id
_entity_poly.type
_entity_poly.pdbx_seq_one_letter_code
_entity_poly.pdbx_strand_id
1 'polypeptide(L)'
;QKGVKREVRLLGVGDNLFFISNEMEQYRGISVSEIDPLRDKITFSNGDELLAGDVAGDVSERDMRRIQIRETIISHFEKEEKLFAQGIKTLSLFFIDEVSNYRIYDDNGDERLGEYGQIFEQEYYSVCDEYLSLFDSPYQNYLKSISVSETHKGYFSIDKKTGRSVDSMVRRGNEFSDDISAYDLILKNKERLLSFEEPTRFIFSHSALRE
;
A
#
# COMPACT_ATOMS: atom_id res chain seq x y z
N GLN A 1 12.43 -0.41 15.93
CA GLN A 1 10.98 -0.74 15.99
C GLN A 1 10.79 -2.07 15.27
N LYS A 2 10.20 -3.07 15.93
CA LYS A 2 9.83 -4.34 15.27
C LYS A 2 8.72 -4.00 14.27
N GLY A 3 8.92 -4.34 13.00
CA GLY A 3 7.91 -4.16 11.95
C GLY A 3 6.66 -4.99 12.23
N VAL A 4 5.55 -4.65 11.59
CA VAL A 4 4.30 -5.42 11.65
C VAL A 4 4.57 -6.79 11.05
N LYS A 5 4.40 -7.85 11.84
CA LYS A 5 4.56 -9.24 11.39
C LYS A 5 3.18 -9.84 11.18
N ARG A 6 2.90 -10.31 9.95
CA ARG A 6 1.71 -11.10 9.67
C ARG A 6 1.91 -12.53 10.17
N GLU A 7 0.96 -13.01 10.94
CA GLU A 7 0.90 -14.40 11.37
C GLU A 7 -0.53 -14.91 11.20
N VAL A 8 -0.69 -15.95 10.40
CA VAL A 8 -2.00 -16.60 10.22
C VAL A 8 -2.22 -17.56 11.37
N ARG A 9 -3.33 -17.39 12.10
CA ARG A 9 -3.74 -18.26 13.20
C ARG A 9 -5.13 -18.83 12.93
N LEU A 10 -5.31 -20.10 13.25
CA LEU A 10 -6.65 -20.68 13.30
C LEU A 10 -7.27 -20.31 14.64
N LEU A 11 -8.52 -19.82 14.59
CA LEU A 11 -9.28 -19.47 15.77
C LEU A 11 -10.39 -20.47 16.00
N GLY A 12 -10.57 -20.88 17.26
CA GLY A 12 -11.68 -21.70 17.74
C GLY A 12 -12.49 -20.96 18.81
N VAL A 13 -13.72 -21.40 19.05
CA VAL A 13 -14.52 -20.90 20.17
C VAL A 13 -13.81 -21.18 21.49
N GLY A 14 -13.69 -20.15 22.33
CA GLY A 14 -12.95 -20.20 23.61
C GLY A 14 -11.50 -19.73 23.52
N ASP A 15 -10.96 -19.53 22.31
CA ASP A 15 -9.59 -19.04 22.14
C ASP A 15 -9.44 -17.64 22.71
N ASN A 16 -8.37 -17.41 23.46
CA ASN A 16 -8.06 -16.13 24.08
C ASN A 16 -7.13 -15.33 23.21
N LEU A 17 -7.60 -14.12 22.78
CA LEU A 17 -6.88 -13.27 21.84
C LEU A 17 -5.57 -12.74 22.43
N PHE A 18 -5.47 -12.53 23.73
CA PHE A 18 -4.22 -12.09 24.37
C PHE A 18 -3.07 -13.05 24.10
N PHE A 19 -3.30 -14.37 24.31
CA PHE A 19 -2.26 -15.37 24.06
C PHE A 19 -1.95 -15.56 22.57
N ILE A 20 -2.99 -15.51 21.72
CA ILE A 20 -2.83 -15.67 20.27
C ILE A 20 -2.07 -14.51 19.65
N SER A 21 -2.25 -13.30 20.19
CA SER A 21 -1.58 -12.08 19.73
C SER A 21 -0.15 -11.88 20.26
N ASN A 22 0.43 -12.88 20.94
CA ASN A 22 1.68 -12.78 21.67
C ASN A 22 1.63 -11.72 22.79
N GLU A 23 0.59 -11.82 23.63
CA GLU A 23 0.40 -11.04 24.86
C GLU A 23 0.22 -9.52 24.64
N MET A 24 -0.45 -9.15 23.52
CA MET A 24 -0.81 -7.75 23.31
C MET A 24 -1.88 -7.31 24.32
N GLU A 25 -1.58 -6.29 25.12
CA GLU A 25 -2.44 -5.81 26.21
C GLU A 25 -3.85 -5.41 25.78
N GLN A 26 -4.01 -4.87 24.57
CA GLN A 26 -5.30 -4.49 23.99
C GLN A 26 -6.28 -5.66 23.86
N TYR A 27 -5.79 -6.89 23.82
CA TYR A 27 -6.61 -8.09 23.70
C TYR A 27 -6.78 -8.86 25.03
N ARG A 28 -6.29 -8.27 26.13
CA ARG A 28 -6.40 -8.89 27.46
C ARG A 28 -7.86 -9.10 27.86
N GLY A 29 -8.19 -10.33 28.19
CA GLY A 29 -9.55 -10.71 28.62
C GLY A 29 -10.55 -10.91 27.49
N ILE A 30 -10.12 -10.78 26.22
CA ILE A 30 -10.99 -11.02 25.07
C ILE A 30 -10.80 -12.45 24.58
N SER A 31 -11.91 -13.17 24.39
CA SER A 31 -11.93 -14.53 23.83
C SER A 31 -12.98 -14.64 22.72
N VAL A 32 -12.83 -15.64 21.86
CA VAL A 32 -13.82 -15.96 20.83
C VAL A 32 -15.04 -16.60 21.49
N SER A 33 -16.20 -15.97 21.38
CA SER A 33 -17.46 -16.45 21.94
C SER A 33 -18.22 -17.33 20.96
N GLU A 34 -18.24 -16.95 19.68
CA GLU A 34 -19.00 -17.63 18.64
C GLU A 34 -18.30 -17.47 17.29
N ILE A 35 -18.38 -18.54 16.47
CA ILE A 35 -18.00 -18.50 15.04
C ILE A 35 -19.22 -18.96 14.26
N ASP A 36 -19.78 -18.08 13.42
CA ASP A 36 -20.91 -18.36 12.52
C ASP A 36 -20.43 -18.42 11.07
N PRO A 37 -20.16 -19.61 10.53
CA PRO A 37 -19.67 -19.77 9.17
C PRO A 37 -20.72 -19.45 8.08
N LEU A 38 -22.02 -19.42 8.45
CA LEU A 38 -23.09 -19.11 7.48
C LEU A 38 -23.17 -17.61 7.23
N ARG A 39 -22.77 -16.81 8.21
CA ARG A 39 -22.75 -15.35 8.10
C ARG A 39 -21.34 -14.79 7.97
N ASP A 40 -20.34 -15.65 7.83
CA ASP A 40 -18.92 -15.28 7.82
C ASP A 40 -18.55 -14.34 8.98
N LYS A 41 -19.04 -14.66 10.20
CA LYS A 41 -18.97 -13.80 11.38
C LYS A 41 -18.30 -14.49 12.57
N ILE A 42 -17.47 -13.72 13.30
CA ILE A 42 -16.92 -14.09 14.60
C ILE A 42 -17.42 -13.08 15.64
N THR A 43 -17.86 -13.57 16.80
CA THR A 43 -18.26 -12.74 17.94
C THR A 43 -17.27 -12.98 19.09
N PHE A 44 -16.88 -11.90 19.77
CA PHE A 44 -15.95 -11.93 20.90
C PHE A 44 -16.65 -11.73 22.24
N SER A 45 -15.97 -12.08 23.36
CA SER A 45 -16.52 -12.02 24.72
C SER A 45 -16.83 -10.60 25.21
N ASN A 46 -16.23 -9.58 24.58
CA ASN A 46 -16.51 -8.17 24.85
C ASN A 46 -17.72 -7.63 24.05
N GLY A 47 -18.36 -8.46 23.25
CA GLY A 47 -19.49 -8.10 22.39
C GLY A 47 -19.14 -7.60 21.01
N ASP A 48 -17.86 -7.46 20.68
CA ASP A 48 -17.44 -7.07 19.32
C ASP A 48 -17.74 -8.21 18.33
N GLU A 49 -18.08 -7.83 17.11
CA GLU A 49 -18.34 -8.73 16.00
C GLU A 49 -17.43 -8.37 14.82
N LEU A 50 -16.93 -9.37 14.14
CA LEU A 50 -16.16 -9.21 12.89
C LEU A 50 -16.75 -10.07 11.79
N LEU A 51 -16.94 -9.47 10.62
CA LEU A 51 -17.21 -10.18 9.38
C LEU A 51 -15.91 -10.57 8.66
N ALA A 52 -15.99 -11.54 7.79
CA ALA A 52 -14.84 -11.89 6.96
C ALA A 52 -14.35 -10.68 6.14
N GLY A 53 -13.09 -10.33 6.33
CA GLY A 53 -12.47 -9.15 5.72
C GLY A 53 -12.41 -7.91 6.64
N ASP A 54 -13.11 -7.92 7.77
CA ASP A 54 -13.03 -6.86 8.76
C ASP A 54 -11.72 -6.93 9.57
N VAL A 55 -11.37 -5.79 10.16
CA VAL A 55 -10.21 -5.67 11.06
C VAL A 55 -10.69 -5.10 12.39
N ALA A 56 -10.37 -5.77 13.51
CA ALA A 56 -10.63 -5.28 14.86
C ALA A 56 -9.35 -4.91 15.59
N GLY A 57 -9.48 -3.94 16.49
CA GLY A 57 -8.44 -3.46 17.38
C GLY A 57 -8.15 -1.98 17.17
N ASP A 58 -7.44 -1.36 18.11
CA ASP A 58 -6.84 -0.03 17.98
C ASP A 58 -5.67 -0.07 16.98
N VAL A 59 -5.95 -0.53 15.76
CA VAL A 59 -5.00 -0.35 14.66
C VAL A 59 -5.11 1.10 14.27
N SER A 60 -4.08 1.87 14.55
CA SER A 60 -4.04 3.26 14.10
C SER A 60 -4.23 3.29 12.57
N GLU A 61 -4.82 4.36 12.05
CA GLU A 61 -4.97 4.52 10.60
C GLU A 61 -3.63 4.32 9.89
N ARG A 62 -2.55 4.76 10.50
CA ARG A 62 -1.19 4.54 10.03
C ARG A 62 -0.82 3.06 9.91
N ASP A 63 -1.17 2.23 10.90
CA ASP A 63 -0.88 0.79 10.86
C ASP A 63 -1.72 0.09 9.80
N MET A 64 -2.98 0.49 9.64
CA MET A 64 -3.83 0.00 8.54
C MET A 64 -3.22 0.33 7.18
N ARG A 65 -2.75 1.56 6.96
CA ARG A 65 -2.08 1.95 5.72
C ARG A 65 -0.80 1.16 5.50
N ARG A 66 -0.02 0.94 6.55
CA ARG A 66 1.18 0.10 6.51
C ARG A 66 0.87 -1.33 6.06
N ILE A 67 -0.15 -1.95 6.64
CA ILE A 67 -0.59 -3.29 6.25
C ILE A 67 -1.05 -3.33 4.78
N GLN A 68 -1.86 -2.36 4.35
CA GLN A 68 -2.34 -2.28 2.97
C GLN A 68 -1.19 -2.13 1.96
N ILE A 69 -0.22 -1.28 2.28
CA ILE A 69 0.98 -1.07 1.45
C ILE A 69 1.79 -2.36 1.36
N ARG A 70 2.05 -3.02 2.50
CA ARG A 70 2.80 -4.27 2.56
C ARG A 70 2.14 -5.38 1.74
N GLU A 71 0.85 -5.63 1.93
CA GLU A 71 0.11 -6.67 1.21
C GLU A 71 0.06 -6.39 -0.30
N THR A 72 -0.01 -5.12 -0.69
CA THR A 72 0.07 -4.74 -2.10
C THR A 72 1.43 -5.05 -2.70
N ILE A 73 2.52 -4.82 -1.95
CA ILE A 73 3.89 -5.14 -2.40
C ILE A 73 4.05 -6.66 -2.57
N ILE A 74 3.61 -7.46 -1.59
CA ILE A 74 3.65 -8.93 -1.65
C ILE A 74 2.89 -9.44 -2.87
N SER A 75 1.63 -9.03 -3.02
CA SER A 75 0.77 -9.40 -4.16
C SER A 75 1.38 -8.99 -5.51
N HIS A 76 2.04 -7.83 -5.55
CA HIS A 76 2.73 -7.36 -6.75
C HIS A 76 3.88 -8.30 -7.11
N PHE A 77 4.75 -8.64 -6.17
CA PHE A 77 5.89 -9.53 -6.41
C PHE A 77 5.43 -10.90 -6.89
N GLU A 78 4.46 -11.50 -6.22
CA GLU A 78 3.91 -12.80 -6.62
C GLU A 78 3.32 -12.79 -8.04
N LYS A 79 2.69 -11.70 -8.43
CA LYS A 79 2.11 -11.54 -9.76
C LYS A 79 3.18 -11.28 -10.81
N GLU A 80 4.09 -10.34 -10.55
CA GLU A 80 5.12 -9.96 -11.51
C GLU A 80 6.09 -11.13 -11.76
N GLU A 81 6.47 -11.90 -10.74
CA GLU A 81 7.32 -13.08 -10.91
C GLU A 81 6.73 -14.09 -11.89
N LYS A 82 5.43 -14.38 -11.79
CA LYS A 82 4.73 -15.28 -12.72
C LYS A 82 4.71 -14.78 -14.17
N LEU A 83 4.73 -13.46 -14.36
CA LEU A 83 4.63 -12.81 -15.66
C LEU A 83 6.00 -12.43 -16.24
N PHE A 84 7.03 -12.37 -15.40
CA PHE A 84 8.36 -11.90 -15.76
C PHE A 84 8.99 -12.72 -16.91
N ALA A 85 8.88 -14.05 -16.85
CA ALA A 85 9.37 -14.93 -17.89
C ALA A 85 8.67 -14.74 -19.25
N GLN A 86 7.49 -14.13 -19.25
CA GLN A 86 6.72 -13.77 -20.45
C GLN A 86 7.03 -12.36 -20.96
N GLY A 87 7.94 -11.64 -20.30
CA GLY A 87 8.26 -10.25 -20.63
C GLY A 87 7.16 -9.26 -20.27
N ILE A 88 6.23 -9.62 -19.37
CA ILE A 88 5.10 -8.79 -18.98
C ILE A 88 5.42 -8.15 -17.63
N LYS A 89 5.51 -6.82 -17.62
CA LYS A 89 5.68 -6.01 -16.43
C LYS A 89 4.34 -5.68 -15.77
N THR A 90 4.30 -5.71 -14.45
CA THR A 90 3.13 -5.33 -13.64
C THR A 90 3.28 -3.91 -13.10
N LEU A 91 2.17 -3.18 -13.01
CA LEU A 91 2.07 -1.90 -12.30
C LEU A 91 1.00 -2.02 -11.23
N SER A 92 1.30 -1.51 -10.04
CA SER A 92 0.33 -1.37 -8.94
C SER A 92 0.04 0.11 -8.67
N LEU A 93 -1.23 0.46 -8.47
CA LEU A 93 -1.67 1.82 -8.22
C LEU A 93 -2.19 1.93 -6.79
N PHE A 94 -1.67 2.91 -6.06
CA PHE A 94 -2.19 3.36 -4.78
C PHE A 94 -2.98 4.65 -4.99
N PHE A 95 -4.24 4.62 -4.60
CA PHE A 95 -5.07 5.83 -4.55
C PHE A 95 -5.08 6.37 -3.14
N ILE A 96 -4.65 7.62 -2.98
CA ILE A 96 -4.56 8.31 -1.70
C ILE A 96 -5.45 9.54 -1.68
N ASP A 97 -5.87 9.94 -0.49
CA ASP A 97 -6.83 11.04 -0.32
C ASP A 97 -6.16 12.41 -0.38
N GLU A 98 -4.91 12.51 0.04
CA GLU A 98 -4.14 13.75 0.06
C GLU A 98 -2.74 13.54 -0.51
N VAL A 99 -2.31 14.44 -1.39
CA VAL A 99 -0.97 14.44 -1.99
C VAL A 99 0.13 14.55 -0.92
N SER A 100 -0.13 15.29 0.15
CA SER A 100 0.78 15.47 1.30
C SER A 100 1.18 14.15 1.97
N ASN A 101 0.34 13.12 1.91
CA ASN A 101 0.66 11.79 2.41
C ASN A 101 1.78 11.09 1.63
N TYR A 102 2.00 11.48 0.38
CA TYR A 102 3.08 10.92 -0.45
C TYR A 102 4.20 11.92 -0.72
N ARG A 103 3.87 13.22 -0.94
CA ARG A 103 4.80 14.27 -1.32
C ARG A 103 4.56 15.53 -0.50
N ILE A 104 5.61 15.99 0.16
CA ILE A 104 5.61 17.24 0.91
C ILE A 104 6.69 18.17 0.34
N TYR A 105 6.56 19.48 0.60
CA TYR A 105 7.54 20.48 0.23
C TYR A 105 8.05 21.14 1.51
N ASP A 106 9.36 21.23 1.67
CA ASP A 106 9.94 21.93 2.81
C ASP A 106 9.94 23.47 2.60
N ASP A 107 10.47 24.18 3.59
CA ASP A 107 10.50 25.66 3.58
C ASP A 107 11.30 26.24 2.39
N ASN A 108 12.24 25.48 1.84
CA ASN A 108 13.03 25.85 0.67
C ASN A 108 12.29 25.51 -0.65
N GLY A 109 11.19 24.76 -0.58
CA GLY A 109 10.44 24.28 -1.73
C GLY A 109 10.94 22.95 -2.29
N ASP A 110 11.88 22.29 -1.61
CA ASP A 110 12.40 20.98 -2.02
C ASP A 110 11.40 19.88 -1.74
N GLU A 111 11.28 18.93 -2.67
CA GLU A 111 10.41 17.77 -2.53
C GLU A 111 10.95 16.76 -1.52
N ARG A 112 10.07 16.26 -0.66
CA ARG A 112 10.34 15.16 0.28
C ARG A 112 9.22 14.15 0.27
N LEU A 113 9.55 12.91 0.61
CA LEU A 113 8.53 11.88 0.80
C LEU A 113 7.65 12.17 2.00
N GLY A 114 6.34 12.15 1.78
CA GLY A 114 5.34 12.13 2.84
C GLY A 114 5.29 10.76 3.54
N GLU A 115 4.38 10.63 4.51
CA GLU A 115 4.30 9.46 5.38
C GLU A 115 4.11 8.14 4.61
N TYR A 116 3.20 8.11 3.63
CA TYR A 116 2.93 6.88 2.86
C TYR A 116 4.10 6.47 1.96
N GLY A 117 4.83 7.45 1.40
CA GLY A 117 6.06 7.17 0.66
C GLY A 117 7.14 6.57 1.54
N GLN A 118 7.31 7.09 2.77
CA GLN A 118 8.27 6.55 3.75
C GLN A 118 7.86 5.15 4.23
N ILE A 119 6.57 4.92 4.51
CA ILE A 119 6.05 3.59 4.87
C ILE A 119 6.29 2.61 3.72
N PHE A 120 6.03 3.03 2.48
CA PHE A 120 6.24 2.20 1.30
C PHE A 120 7.70 1.73 1.20
N GLU A 121 8.67 2.65 1.30
CA GLU A 121 10.08 2.28 1.23
C GLU A 121 10.49 1.31 2.34
N GLN A 122 10.01 1.54 3.58
CA GLN A 122 10.28 0.66 4.71
C GLN A 122 9.72 -0.76 4.48
N GLU A 123 8.45 -0.85 4.07
CA GLU A 123 7.81 -2.15 3.82
C GLU A 123 8.38 -2.85 2.59
N TYR A 124 8.76 -2.10 1.55
CA TYR A 124 9.40 -2.66 0.37
C TYR A 124 10.74 -3.34 0.73
N TYR A 125 11.59 -2.67 1.53
CA TYR A 125 12.82 -3.27 2.04
C TYR A 125 12.55 -4.53 2.86
N SER A 126 11.59 -4.48 3.79
CA SER A 126 11.24 -5.63 4.63
C SER A 126 10.73 -6.81 3.81
N VAL A 127 9.84 -6.55 2.84
CA VAL A 127 9.31 -7.59 1.96
C VAL A 127 10.39 -8.15 1.04
N CYS A 128 11.27 -7.30 0.49
CA CYS A 128 12.41 -7.77 -0.29
C CYS A 128 13.31 -8.69 0.51
N ASP A 129 13.67 -8.32 1.73
CA ASP A 129 14.53 -9.14 2.60
C ASP A 129 13.92 -10.52 2.87
N GLU A 130 12.62 -10.58 3.11
CA GLU A 130 11.89 -11.84 3.29
C GLU A 130 11.77 -12.65 2.00
N TYR A 131 11.49 -11.98 0.87
CA TYR A 131 11.23 -12.62 -0.42
C TYR A 131 12.52 -13.11 -1.11
N LEU A 132 13.61 -12.34 -0.98
CA LEU A 132 14.87 -12.60 -1.68
C LEU A 132 15.79 -13.61 -0.95
N SER A 133 15.36 -14.15 0.20
CA SER A 133 16.22 -14.94 1.09
C SER A 133 16.48 -16.38 0.65
N LEU A 134 15.75 -16.94 -0.32
CA LEU A 134 15.71 -18.39 -0.50
C LEU A 134 16.19 -18.93 -1.86
N PHE A 135 16.09 -18.19 -2.97
CA PHE A 135 16.51 -18.68 -4.30
C PHE A 135 16.85 -17.52 -5.26
N ASP A 136 17.93 -17.67 -6.03
CA ASP A 136 18.32 -16.70 -7.07
C ASP A 136 17.54 -16.93 -8.37
N SER A 137 16.27 -16.53 -8.42
CA SER A 137 15.54 -16.50 -9.69
C SER A 137 15.97 -15.28 -10.54
N PRO A 138 15.80 -15.33 -11.87
CA PRO A 138 16.06 -14.16 -12.73
C PRO A 138 15.27 -12.91 -12.30
N TYR A 139 14.05 -13.10 -11.83
CA TYR A 139 13.23 -12.01 -11.32
C TYR A 139 13.80 -11.41 -10.01
N GLN A 140 14.24 -12.24 -9.09
CA GLN A 140 14.85 -11.79 -7.85
C GLN A 140 16.16 -11.03 -8.11
N ASN A 141 16.99 -11.51 -9.04
CA ASN A 141 18.20 -10.79 -9.44
C ASN A 141 17.89 -9.43 -10.06
N TYR A 142 16.81 -9.35 -10.84
CA TYR A 142 16.33 -8.10 -11.38
C TYR A 142 15.87 -7.15 -10.27
N LEU A 143 15.09 -7.60 -9.27
CA LEU A 143 14.68 -6.78 -8.14
C LEU A 143 15.87 -6.26 -7.32
N LYS A 144 16.90 -7.10 -7.10
CA LYS A 144 18.13 -6.71 -6.39
C LYS A 144 18.90 -5.58 -7.09
N SER A 145 18.72 -5.42 -8.40
CA SER A 145 19.42 -4.41 -9.20
C SER A 145 18.79 -3.00 -9.13
N ILE A 146 17.61 -2.87 -8.52
CA ILE A 146 16.83 -1.62 -8.52
C ILE A 146 16.83 -0.99 -7.15
N SER A 147 17.09 0.31 -7.09
CA SER A 147 16.94 1.09 -5.87
C SER A 147 15.46 1.24 -5.49
N VAL A 148 15.13 1.11 -4.20
CA VAL A 148 13.75 1.24 -3.73
C VAL A 148 13.13 2.58 -4.12
N SER A 149 13.87 3.68 -4.02
CA SER A 149 13.40 5.02 -4.38
C SER A 149 13.03 5.17 -5.86
N GLU A 150 13.51 4.28 -6.72
CA GLU A 150 13.18 4.27 -8.16
C GLU A 150 11.95 3.42 -8.47
N THR A 151 11.54 2.54 -7.54
CA THR A 151 10.44 1.59 -7.76
C THR A 151 9.06 2.22 -7.70
N HIS A 152 8.95 3.42 -7.14
CA HIS A 152 7.68 4.11 -6.96
C HIS A 152 7.72 5.57 -7.41
N LYS A 153 6.59 6.06 -7.92
CA LYS A 153 6.41 7.46 -8.33
C LYS A 153 5.02 7.98 -8.00
N GLY A 154 4.94 9.26 -7.65
CA GLY A 154 3.68 9.99 -7.50
C GLY A 154 3.28 10.66 -8.81
N TYR A 155 2.07 10.34 -9.29
CA TYR A 155 1.44 11.01 -10.43
C TYR A 155 0.22 11.77 -9.92
N PHE A 156 0.39 13.07 -9.70
CA PHE A 156 -0.61 13.99 -9.17
C PHE A 156 -0.85 15.13 -10.11
N SER A 157 -1.96 15.82 -9.96
CA SER A 157 -2.21 17.08 -10.67
C SER A 157 -1.14 18.10 -10.31
N ILE A 158 -0.73 18.92 -11.27
CA ILE A 158 0.32 19.92 -11.10
C ILE A 158 -0.28 21.28 -11.30
N ASP A 159 -0.17 22.14 -10.28
CA ASP A 159 -0.45 23.56 -10.37
C ASP A 159 0.57 24.23 -11.33
N LYS A 160 0.10 24.79 -12.44
CA LYS A 160 0.95 25.41 -13.47
C LYS A 160 1.69 26.65 -12.98
N LYS A 161 1.20 27.33 -11.92
CA LYS A 161 1.81 28.56 -11.41
C LYS A 161 2.99 28.24 -10.50
N THR A 162 2.83 27.23 -9.64
CA THR A 162 3.83 26.85 -8.65
C THR A 162 4.68 25.67 -9.09
N GLY A 163 4.24 24.88 -10.07
CA GLY A 163 4.87 23.62 -10.48
C GLY A 163 4.72 22.48 -9.44
N ARG A 164 3.96 22.70 -8.37
CA ARG A 164 3.81 21.74 -7.28
C ARG A 164 2.67 20.77 -7.53
N SER A 165 2.82 19.56 -7.02
CA SER A 165 1.74 18.59 -6.97
C SER A 165 0.65 19.04 -6.02
N VAL A 166 -0.61 18.92 -6.45
CA VAL A 166 -1.80 19.35 -5.71
C VAL A 166 -2.86 18.26 -5.72
N ASP A 167 -3.76 18.31 -4.74
CA ASP A 167 -4.93 17.44 -4.71
C ASP A 167 -5.83 17.74 -5.91
N SER A 168 -6.26 16.66 -6.57
CA SER A 168 -7.21 16.79 -7.67
C SER A 168 -8.57 17.20 -7.10
N MET A 169 -9.04 18.41 -7.39
CA MET A 169 -10.39 18.82 -7.04
C MET A 169 -11.37 18.33 -8.10
N VAL A 170 -12.36 17.54 -7.70
CA VAL A 170 -13.55 17.27 -8.50
C VAL A 170 -14.38 18.54 -8.54
N ARG A 171 -14.13 19.42 -9.51
CA ARG A 171 -14.96 20.60 -9.75
C ARG A 171 -16.23 20.20 -10.50
N ARG A 172 -17.36 20.24 -9.81
CA ARG A 172 -18.69 20.21 -10.44
C ARG A 172 -18.90 21.55 -11.18
N GLY A 173 -18.65 21.54 -12.49
CA GLY A 173 -18.94 22.68 -13.37
C GLY A 173 -17.83 22.97 -14.39
N ASN A 174 -18.21 23.46 -15.56
CA ASN A 174 -17.43 23.70 -16.78
C ASN A 174 -16.26 24.69 -16.68
N GLU A 175 -15.47 24.69 -15.63
CA GLU A 175 -14.22 25.44 -15.59
C GLU A 175 -13.06 24.50 -15.90
N PHE A 176 -12.41 24.71 -17.04
CA PHE A 176 -11.14 24.11 -17.38
C PHE A 176 -10.12 24.48 -16.28
N SER A 177 -9.73 23.49 -15.50
CA SER A 177 -8.62 23.65 -14.59
C SER A 177 -7.36 23.86 -15.43
N ASP A 178 -6.59 24.90 -15.12
CA ASP A 178 -5.29 25.15 -15.76
C ASP A 178 -4.22 24.12 -15.35
N ASP A 179 -4.58 23.14 -14.51
CA ASP A 179 -3.67 22.14 -13.98
C ASP A 179 -3.43 21.01 -14.98
N ILE A 180 -2.22 20.45 -14.96
CA ILE A 180 -1.93 19.23 -15.73
C ILE A 180 -2.54 18.05 -14.97
N SER A 181 -3.44 17.33 -15.63
CA SER A 181 -4.09 16.17 -15.03
C SER A 181 -3.09 15.04 -14.75
N ALA A 182 -3.20 14.40 -13.59
CA ALA A 182 -2.45 13.19 -13.25
C ALA A 182 -2.71 12.05 -14.25
N TYR A 183 -3.93 11.96 -14.79
CA TYR A 183 -4.29 11.00 -15.84
C TYR A 183 -3.48 11.22 -17.12
N ASP A 184 -3.36 12.46 -17.58
CA ASP A 184 -2.56 12.79 -18.77
C ASP A 184 -1.08 12.44 -18.57
N LEU A 185 -0.55 12.63 -17.36
CA LEU A 185 0.83 12.27 -17.03
C LEU A 185 1.05 10.76 -17.10
N ILE A 186 0.13 9.97 -16.60
CA ILE A 186 0.20 8.49 -16.67
C ILE A 186 0.10 8.04 -18.12
N LEU A 187 -0.85 8.57 -18.90
CA LEU A 187 -1.02 8.18 -20.30
C LEU A 187 0.19 8.51 -21.16
N LYS A 188 0.78 9.71 -21.00
CA LYS A 188 1.97 10.13 -21.72
C LYS A 188 3.19 9.25 -21.42
N ASN A 189 3.26 8.66 -20.24
CA ASN A 189 4.35 7.79 -19.82
C ASN A 189 4.05 6.30 -19.97
N LYS A 190 2.87 5.91 -20.46
CA LYS A 190 2.37 4.54 -20.47
C LYS A 190 3.36 3.53 -21.07
N GLU A 191 3.86 3.81 -22.26
CA GLU A 191 4.79 2.88 -22.95
C GLU A 191 6.07 2.70 -22.15
N ARG A 192 6.64 3.79 -21.64
CA ARG A 192 7.83 3.74 -20.79
C ARG A 192 7.58 2.99 -19.48
N LEU A 193 6.46 3.25 -18.81
CA LEU A 193 6.10 2.60 -17.55
C LEU A 193 5.94 1.08 -17.71
N LEU A 194 5.53 0.60 -18.88
CA LEU A 194 5.37 -0.83 -19.18
C LEU A 194 6.67 -1.51 -19.60
N SER A 195 7.76 -0.77 -19.83
CA SER A 195 9.09 -1.33 -20.11
C SER A 195 9.81 -1.73 -18.82
N PHE A 196 10.57 -2.84 -18.85
CA PHE A 196 11.45 -3.23 -17.74
C PHE A 196 12.68 -2.32 -17.58
N GLU A 197 12.99 -1.49 -18.57
CA GLU A 197 14.03 -0.46 -18.46
C GLU A 197 13.64 0.67 -17.48
N GLU A 198 12.34 0.92 -17.29
CA GLU A 198 11.83 1.85 -16.30
C GLU A 198 11.62 1.10 -14.98
N PRO A 199 12.31 1.46 -13.88
CA PRO A 199 12.22 0.73 -12.61
C PRO A 199 10.90 0.93 -11.89
N THR A 200 10.12 1.95 -12.21
CA THR A 200 8.82 2.26 -11.55
C THR A 200 7.83 1.11 -11.71
N ARG A 201 7.31 0.61 -10.59
CA ARG A 201 6.31 -0.46 -10.47
C ARG A 201 5.08 -0.04 -9.70
N PHE A 202 5.26 0.90 -8.80
CA PHE A 202 4.20 1.38 -7.93
C PHE A 202 3.92 2.84 -8.22
N ILE A 203 2.67 3.15 -8.43
CA ILE A 203 2.20 4.49 -8.74
C ILE A 203 1.29 4.95 -7.61
N PHE A 204 1.61 6.12 -7.04
CA PHE A 204 0.71 6.82 -6.12
C PHE A 204 -0.04 7.90 -6.89
N SER A 205 -1.34 7.96 -6.72
CA SER A 205 -2.18 8.95 -7.35
C SER A 205 -3.35 9.37 -6.45
N HIS A 206 -3.96 10.50 -6.77
CA HIS A 206 -5.09 10.99 -5.99
C HIS A 206 -6.35 10.16 -6.25
N SER A 207 -7.17 9.93 -5.21
CA SER A 207 -8.39 9.10 -5.25
C SER A 207 -9.44 9.62 -6.25
N ALA A 208 -9.45 10.92 -6.57
CA ALA A 208 -10.31 11.50 -7.59
C ALA A 208 -10.11 10.94 -9.02
N LEU A 209 -9.03 10.19 -9.27
CA LEU A 209 -8.83 9.48 -10.56
C LEU A 209 -9.70 8.23 -10.72
N ARG A 210 -10.45 7.82 -9.70
CA ARG A 210 -11.36 6.68 -9.77
C ARG A 210 -12.69 6.98 -10.47
N GLU A 211 -13.02 8.26 -10.63
CA GLU A 211 -14.22 8.76 -11.28
C GLU A 211 -13.91 9.17 -12.73
#